data_ebb6bad05073dd46096e65ba3dc360ae
#
_entry.id   ebb6bad05073dd46096e65ba3dc360ae
#
_cell.length_a   1.000
_cell.length_b   1.000
_cell.length_c   1.000
_cell.angle_alpha   90.00
_cell.angle_beta   90.00
_cell.angle_gamma   90.00
#
_symmetry.space_group_name_H-M   'P 1'
#
loop_
_entity.id
_entity.type
_entity.pdbx_description
1 polymer ?
#
loop_
_entity_poly.entity_id
_entity_poly.type
_entity_poly.pdbx_seq_one_letter_code
_entity_poly.pdbx_strand_id
1 'polypeptide(L)'
;MNMNNLAQTHEILTPQLATKVGLTKFEFYKYVKANEYEQVGHGVYAAKDTWIDELEMLHRRCPMGVFSHDEAFYYYGLTDREPLVHTLTIYSGYNAHRLKEDGYKVYTVKKELLDVGKRTVKSNQGNEIPMYDLERTICDLVRSRSSIEVQDFNAVLKAYVGRKDKDPVSYTHLRAH
;
A
#
# COMPACT_ATOMS: atom_id res chain seq x y z
N MET A 1 -27.56 0.67 -5.50
CA MET A 1 -26.59 1.75 -5.77
C MET A 1 -26.29 1.71 -7.26
N ASN A 2 -26.20 2.82 -7.97
CA ASN A 2 -25.88 2.81 -9.41
C ASN A 2 -24.46 3.34 -9.64
N MET A 3 -23.93 3.17 -10.87
CA MET A 3 -22.57 3.59 -11.22
C MET A 3 -22.32 5.08 -11.01
N ASN A 4 -23.33 5.93 -11.24
CA ASN A 4 -23.18 7.38 -11.04
C ASN A 4 -22.91 7.74 -9.58
N ASN A 5 -23.60 7.11 -8.63
CA ASN A 5 -23.36 7.32 -7.20
C ASN A 5 -21.97 6.82 -6.79
N LEU A 6 -21.53 5.71 -7.37
CA LEU A 6 -20.18 5.17 -7.11
C LEU A 6 -19.10 6.13 -7.60
N ALA A 7 -19.25 6.66 -8.80
CA ALA A 7 -18.31 7.60 -9.42
C ALA A 7 -18.26 8.97 -8.70
N GLN A 8 -19.37 9.41 -8.09
CA GLN A 8 -19.39 10.62 -7.29
C GLN A 8 -18.65 10.50 -5.95
N THR A 9 -18.55 9.26 -5.43
CA THR A 9 -17.90 9.00 -4.13
C THR A 9 -16.46 8.52 -4.24
N HIS A 10 -16.02 8.13 -5.45
CA HIS A 10 -14.69 7.58 -5.68
C HIS A 10 -14.09 8.12 -6.97
N GLU A 11 -12.94 8.74 -6.88
CA GLU A 11 -12.17 9.23 -8.05
C GLU A 11 -11.59 8.06 -8.86
N ILE A 12 -11.30 6.95 -8.19
CA ILE A 12 -10.74 5.74 -8.76
C ILE A 12 -11.78 4.62 -8.72
N LEU A 13 -12.04 3.99 -9.86
CA LEU A 13 -12.99 2.91 -10.02
C LEU A 13 -12.29 1.58 -10.35
N THR A 14 -12.79 0.49 -9.77
CA THR A 14 -12.35 -0.88 -10.08
C THR A 14 -13.55 -1.80 -10.29
N PRO A 15 -13.41 -2.89 -11.08
CA PRO A 15 -14.47 -3.89 -11.22
C PRO A 15 -14.88 -4.53 -9.88
N GLN A 16 -13.93 -4.67 -8.93
CA GLN A 16 -14.24 -5.20 -7.60
C GLN A 16 -15.12 -4.25 -6.81
N LEU A 17 -14.87 -2.94 -6.90
CA LEU A 17 -15.68 -1.93 -6.24
C LEU A 17 -17.12 -1.95 -6.77
N ALA A 18 -17.28 -2.04 -8.09
CA ALA A 18 -18.60 -2.17 -8.73
C ALA A 18 -19.32 -3.44 -8.28
N THR A 19 -18.63 -4.57 -8.20
CA THR A 19 -19.21 -5.84 -7.75
C THR A 19 -19.67 -5.78 -6.29
N LYS A 20 -18.92 -5.10 -5.40
CA LYS A 20 -19.29 -4.92 -3.99
C LYS A 20 -20.63 -4.18 -3.81
N VAL A 21 -20.99 -3.32 -4.75
CA VAL A 21 -22.26 -2.58 -4.73
C VAL A 21 -23.36 -3.23 -5.61
N GLY A 22 -23.14 -4.48 -6.05
CA GLY A 22 -24.11 -5.28 -6.78
C GLY A 22 -24.17 -5.03 -8.29
N LEU A 23 -23.16 -4.39 -8.86
CA LEU A 23 -23.06 -4.15 -10.29
C LEU A 23 -22.26 -5.28 -10.98
N THR A 24 -22.64 -5.59 -12.22
CA THR A 24 -21.91 -6.57 -13.03
C THR A 24 -20.66 -5.95 -13.66
N LYS A 25 -19.69 -6.78 -14.02
CA LYS A 25 -18.52 -6.35 -14.79
C LYS A 25 -18.91 -5.69 -16.12
N PHE A 26 -19.96 -6.19 -16.77
CA PHE A 26 -20.45 -5.63 -18.03
C PHE A 26 -20.94 -4.18 -17.83
N GLU A 27 -21.75 -3.93 -16.81
CA GLU A 27 -22.23 -2.58 -16.47
C GLU A 27 -21.08 -1.66 -16.13
N PHE A 28 -20.07 -2.15 -15.40
CA PHE A 28 -18.86 -1.41 -15.08
C PHE A 28 -18.12 -0.96 -16.36
N TYR A 29 -17.78 -1.88 -17.25
CA TYR A 29 -17.03 -1.53 -18.47
C TYR A 29 -17.84 -0.67 -19.44
N LYS A 30 -19.16 -0.86 -19.51
CA LYS A 30 -20.04 0.02 -20.27
C LYS A 30 -20.01 1.45 -19.74
N TYR A 31 -20.06 1.62 -18.42
CA TYR A 31 -20.00 2.92 -17.77
C TYR A 31 -18.66 3.62 -18.00
N VAL A 32 -17.55 2.92 -17.75
CA VAL A 32 -16.18 3.42 -17.93
C VAL A 32 -15.97 3.93 -19.36
N LYS A 33 -16.43 3.16 -20.35
CA LYS A 33 -16.34 3.55 -21.76
C LYS A 33 -17.22 4.76 -22.12
N ALA A 34 -18.45 4.78 -21.58
CA ALA A 34 -19.41 5.86 -21.88
C ALA A 34 -19.05 7.20 -21.24
N ASN A 35 -18.25 7.19 -20.16
CA ASN A 35 -17.84 8.39 -19.42
C ASN A 35 -16.35 8.70 -19.55
N GLU A 36 -15.70 8.16 -20.58
CA GLU A 36 -14.30 8.47 -20.95
C GLU A 36 -13.30 8.28 -19.80
N TYR A 37 -13.50 7.27 -18.91
CA TYR A 37 -12.52 6.89 -17.92
C TYR A 37 -11.30 6.28 -18.57
N GLU A 38 -10.13 6.68 -18.13
CA GLU A 38 -8.84 6.15 -18.59
C GLU A 38 -8.38 5.01 -17.69
N GLN A 39 -7.79 3.98 -18.29
CA GLN A 39 -7.17 2.91 -17.53
C GLN A 39 -5.79 3.36 -17.04
N VAL A 40 -5.69 3.67 -15.74
CA VAL A 40 -4.47 4.16 -15.08
C VAL A 40 -3.63 3.06 -14.45
N GLY A 41 -4.16 1.84 -14.43
CA GLY A 41 -3.47 0.65 -13.96
C GLY A 41 -4.25 -0.61 -14.30
N HIS A 42 -3.71 -1.79 -14.02
CA HIS A 42 -4.40 -3.04 -14.33
C HIS A 42 -5.72 -3.18 -13.56
N GLY A 43 -6.84 -3.02 -14.25
CA GLY A 43 -8.19 -3.05 -13.67
C GLY A 43 -8.52 -1.83 -12.79
N VAL A 44 -7.80 -0.72 -12.96
CA VAL A 44 -8.01 0.54 -12.26
C VAL A 44 -8.29 1.63 -13.27
N TYR A 45 -9.36 2.38 -13.05
CA TYR A 45 -9.87 3.41 -13.96
C TYR A 45 -10.09 4.72 -13.21
N ALA A 46 -9.66 5.83 -13.78
CA ALA A 46 -9.88 7.17 -13.26
C ALA A 46 -10.51 8.07 -14.33
N ALA A 47 -11.24 9.08 -13.91
CA ALA A 47 -11.73 10.10 -14.82
C ALA A 47 -10.55 10.88 -15.42
N LYS A 48 -10.73 11.35 -16.65
CA LYS A 48 -9.73 12.18 -17.33
C LYS A 48 -9.39 13.39 -16.47
N ASP A 49 -8.10 13.75 -16.46
CA ASP A 49 -7.55 14.88 -15.70
C ASP A 49 -7.66 14.74 -14.15
N THR A 50 -7.95 13.54 -13.63
CA THR A 50 -7.91 13.27 -12.19
C THR A 50 -6.46 13.18 -11.72
N TRP A 51 -6.15 13.90 -10.64
CA TRP A 51 -4.85 13.75 -9.96
C TRP A 51 -4.85 12.43 -9.19
N ILE A 52 -4.04 11.48 -9.65
CA ILE A 52 -4.03 10.11 -9.14
C ILE A 52 -3.10 10.02 -7.92
N ASP A 53 -3.66 9.55 -6.80
CA ASP A 53 -2.87 9.08 -5.67
C ASP A 53 -2.37 7.66 -5.97
N GLU A 54 -1.08 7.53 -6.25
CA GLU A 54 -0.48 6.24 -6.62
C GLU A 54 -0.58 5.21 -5.50
N LEU A 55 -0.52 5.64 -4.24
CA LEU A 55 -0.67 4.75 -3.08
C LEU A 55 -2.12 4.27 -2.95
N GLU A 56 -3.11 5.16 -3.13
CA GLU A 56 -4.51 4.76 -3.16
C GLU A 56 -4.78 3.82 -4.33
N MET A 57 -4.29 4.15 -5.53
CA MET A 57 -4.42 3.30 -6.71
C MET A 57 -3.87 1.89 -6.45
N LEU A 58 -2.68 1.80 -5.89
CA LEU A 58 -2.05 0.51 -5.56
C LEU A 58 -2.84 -0.24 -4.47
N HIS A 59 -3.33 0.47 -3.45
CA HIS A 59 -4.20 -0.12 -2.42
C HIS A 59 -5.50 -0.67 -3.03
N ARG A 60 -6.15 0.07 -3.91
CA ARG A 60 -7.36 -0.38 -4.62
C ARG A 60 -7.11 -1.62 -5.47
N ARG A 61 -5.94 -1.69 -6.08
CA ARG A 61 -5.51 -2.84 -6.89
C ARG A 61 -5.17 -4.07 -6.04
N CYS A 62 -4.55 -3.87 -4.88
CA CYS A 62 -4.16 -4.91 -3.94
C CYS A 62 -4.67 -4.59 -2.52
N PRO A 63 -5.98 -4.76 -2.24
CA PRO A 63 -6.58 -4.34 -0.97
C PRO A 63 -6.04 -5.04 0.26
N MET A 64 -5.40 -6.20 0.10
CA MET A 64 -4.77 -6.95 1.19
C MET A 64 -3.30 -6.58 1.41
N GLY A 65 -2.70 -5.84 0.48
CA GLY A 65 -1.32 -5.37 0.62
C GLY A 65 -1.21 -4.31 1.70
N VAL A 66 -0.12 -4.33 2.44
CA VAL A 66 0.20 -3.33 3.47
C VAL A 66 1.48 -2.60 3.05
N PHE A 67 1.45 -1.29 2.93
CA PHE A 67 2.64 -0.50 2.61
C PHE A 67 3.70 -0.68 3.69
N SER A 68 4.95 -0.85 3.28
CA SER A 68 6.02 -1.30 4.17
C SER A 68 7.40 -0.85 3.66
N HIS A 69 8.44 -1.13 4.43
CA HIS A 69 9.84 -0.89 4.05
C HIS A 69 10.07 0.54 3.55
N ASP A 70 10.49 0.73 2.29
CA ASP A 70 10.89 2.03 1.76
C ASP A 70 9.75 3.06 1.86
N GLU A 71 8.49 2.66 1.62
CA GLU A 71 7.31 3.52 1.83
C GLU A 71 7.15 3.93 3.30
N ALA A 72 7.24 2.97 4.21
CA ALA A 72 7.09 3.24 5.62
C ALA A 72 8.31 4.01 6.19
N PHE A 73 9.53 3.76 5.70
CA PHE A 73 10.71 4.53 6.09
C PHE A 73 10.54 6.00 5.74
N TYR A 74 10.08 6.30 4.54
CA TYR A 74 9.82 7.67 4.09
C TYR A 74 8.65 8.30 4.86
N TYR A 75 7.52 7.60 4.97
CA TYR A 75 6.33 8.08 5.68
C TYR A 75 6.63 8.50 7.13
N TYR A 76 7.42 7.69 7.86
CA TYR A 76 7.79 7.99 9.24
C TYR A 76 9.01 8.92 9.38
N GLY A 77 9.54 9.47 8.28
CA GLY A 77 10.70 10.34 8.29
C GLY A 77 11.98 9.66 8.80
N LEU A 78 12.12 8.36 8.56
CA LEU A 78 13.34 7.59 8.83
C LEU A 78 14.36 7.74 7.70
N THR A 79 13.94 8.24 6.56
CA THR A 79 14.76 8.64 5.41
C THR A 79 14.13 9.84 4.72
N ASP A 80 14.96 10.70 4.13
CA ASP A 80 14.52 11.83 3.30
C ASP A 80 14.34 11.41 1.82
N ARG A 81 14.69 10.16 1.49
CA ARG A 81 14.61 9.64 0.13
C ARG A 81 13.22 9.10 -0.13
N GLU A 82 12.50 9.76 -1.03
CA GLU A 82 11.21 9.25 -1.54
C GLU A 82 11.43 7.95 -2.32
N PRO A 83 10.60 6.91 -2.09
CA PRO A 83 10.70 5.65 -2.82
C PRO A 83 10.51 5.82 -4.32
N LEU A 84 11.48 5.38 -5.13
CA LEU A 84 11.33 5.32 -6.60
C LEU A 84 10.40 4.18 -7.04
N VAL A 85 10.20 3.19 -6.18
CA VAL A 85 9.38 2.01 -6.41
C VAL A 85 8.56 1.75 -5.16
N HIS A 86 7.24 1.75 -5.29
CA HIS A 86 6.36 1.47 -4.17
C HIS A 86 6.57 0.06 -3.60
N THR A 87 6.63 -0.02 -2.28
CA THR A 87 6.88 -1.26 -1.55
C THR A 87 5.70 -1.66 -0.70
N LEU A 88 5.29 -2.92 -0.81
CA LEU A 88 4.21 -3.48 -0.02
C LEU A 88 4.53 -4.90 0.45
N THR A 89 3.90 -5.28 1.56
CA THR A 89 3.95 -6.64 2.10
C THR A 89 2.59 -7.31 1.89
N ILE A 90 2.62 -8.56 1.45
CA ILE A 90 1.44 -9.44 1.29
C ILE A 90 1.67 -10.75 2.04
N TYR A 91 0.64 -11.60 2.18
CA TYR A 91 0.86 -12.94 2.74
C TYR A 91 1.48 -13.89 1.71
N SER A 92 2.32 -14.81 2.18
CA SER A 92 2.88 -15.90 1.37
C SER A 92 1.74 -16.82 0.88
N GLY A 93 1.65 -17.00 -0.44
CA GLY A 93 0.53 -17.69 -1.10
C GLY A 93 -0.37 -16.77 -1.95
N TYR A 94 -0.26 -15.46 -1.78
CA TYR A 94 -0.84 -14.52 -2.74
C TYR A 94 0.00 -14.45 -4.01
N ASN A 95 -0.65 -14.49 -5.17
CA ASN A 95 0.05 -14.38 -6.44
C ASN A 95 0.43 -12.91 -6.73
N ALA A 96 1.68 -12.57 -6.44
CA ALA A 96 2.24 -11.25 -6.65
C ALA A 96 2.82 -11.01 -8.06
N HIS A 97 2.72 -11.97 -8.97
CA HIS A 97 3.38 -11.92 -10.29
C HIS A 97 3.10 -10.59 -11.00
N ARG A 98 1.83 -10.23 -11.15
CA ARG A 98 1.43 -9.00 -11.82
C ARG A 98 1.92 -7.72 -11.13
N LEU A 99 1.96 -7.70 -9.79
CA LEU A 99 2.50 -6.55 -9.05
C LEU A 99 3.99 -6.37 -9.34
N LYS A 100 4.74 -7.47 -9.42
CA LYS A 100 6.17 -7.45 -9.73
C LYS A 100 6.43 -7.10 -11.19
N GLU A 101 5.62 -7.58 -12.12
CA GLU A 101 5.70 -7.21 -13.54
C GLU A 101 5.46 -5.71 -13.77
N ASP A 102 4.56 -5.10 -12.98
CA ASP A 102 4.32 -3.66 -13.03
C ASP A 102 5.37 -2.84 -12.23
N GLY A 103 6.43 -3.48 -11.75
CA GLY A 103 7.58 -2.84 -11.14
C GLY A 103 7.48 -2.61 -9.63
N TYR A 104 6.41 -3.06 -8.96
CA TYR A 104 6.29 -2.91 -7.51
C TYR A 104 7.20 -3.89 -6.76
N LYS A 105 7.79 -3.42 -5.66
CA LYS A 105 8.60 -4.26 -4.78
C LYS A 105 7.71 -4.92 -3.74
N VAL A 106 7.67 -6.26 -3.75
CA VAL A 106 6.72 -7.02 -2.94
C VAL A 106 7.47 -7.93 -1.97
N TYR A 107 7.23 -7.71 -0.68
CA TYR A 107 7.65 -8.58 0.41
C TYR A 107 6.54 -9.56 0.80
N THR A 108 6.92 -10.67 1.40
CA THR A 108 5.95 -11.69 1.84
C THR A 108 6.16 -12.07 3.29
N VAL A 109 5.04 -12.28 3.99
CA VAL A 109 5.01 -12.76 5.38
C VAL A 109 4.02 -13.91 5.50
N LYS A 110 4.07 -14.67 6.59
CA LYS A 110 3.01 -15.62 6.91
C LYS A 110 1.68 -14.88 7.09
N LYS A 111 0.58 -15.54 6.72
CA LYS A 111 -0.75 -14.92 6.72
C LYS A 111 -1.15 -14.35 8.08
N GLU A 112 -0.85 -15.08 9.14
CA GLU A 112 -1.12 -14.67 10.53
C GLU A 112 -0.32 -13.44 10.98
N LEU A 113 0.76 -13.10 10.28
CA LEU A 113 1.61 -11.95 10.60
C LEU A 113 1.28 -10.70 9.77
N LEU A 114 0.40 -10.81 8.77
CA LEU A 114 0.13 -9.71 7.84
C LEU A 114 -0.51 -8.51 8.54
N ASP A 115 -1.43 -8.76 9.46
CA ASP A 115 -2.16 -7.68 10.15
C ASP A 115 -1.45 -7.19 11.43
N VAL A 116 -0.35 -7.83 11.84
CA VAL A 116 0.42 -7.42 13.02
C VAL A 116 1.16 -6.11 12.73
N GLY A 117 0.85 -5.06 13.50
CA GLY A 117 1.40 -3.73 13.33
C GLY A 117 0.80 -2.92 12.16
N LYS A 118 -0.27 -3.43 11.53
CA LYS A 118 -0.98 -2.69 10.49
C LYS A 118 -1.80 -1.56 11.07
N ARG A 119 -1.69 -0.37 10.46
CA ARG A 119 -2.44 0.86 10.76
C ARG A 119 -3.07 1.41 9.49
N THR A 120 -4.12 2.18 9.66
CA THR A 120 -4.64 3.05 8.60
C THR A 120 -3.98 4.41 8.76
N VAL A 121 -3.34 4.88 7.71
CA VAL A 121 -2.68 6.18 7.65
C VAL A 121 -3.19 6.98 6.46
N LYS A 122 -2.89 8.27 6.41
CA LYS A 122 -3.26 9.11 5.27
C LYS A 122 -2.07 9.25 4.32
N SER A 123 -2.33 9.08 3.03
CA SER A 123 -1.37 9.43 1.98
C SER A 123 -1.14 10.95 1.93
N ASN A 124 -0.21 11.40 1.12
CA ASN A 124 0.03 12.83 0.88
C ASN A 124 -1.20 13.57 0.32
N GLN A 125 -2.12 12.85 -0.33
CA GLN A 125 -3.36 13.39 -0.87
C GLN A 125 -4.56 13.22 0.09
N GLY A 126 -4.33 12.66 1.29
CA GLY A 126 -5.34 12.51 2.34
C GLY A 126 -6.16 11.23 2.28
N ASN A 127 -5.89 10.33 1.33
CA ASN A 127 -6.58 9.03 1.21
C ASN A 127 -6.12 8.05 2.29
N GLU A 128 -7.05 7.24 2.78
CA GLU A 128 -6.73 6.22 3.77
C GLU A 128 -6.09 4.99 3.12
N ILE A 129 -4.89 4.65 3.58
CA ILE A 129 -4.11 3.51 3.10
C ILE A 129 -3.60 2.66 4.26
N PRO A 130 -3.48 1.33 4.09
CA PRO A 130 -2.89 0.46 5.10
C PRO A 130 -1.37 0.55 5.06
N MET A 131 -0.74 0.82 6.20
CA MET A 131 0.72 0.85 6.35
C MET A 131 1.12 0.20 7.67
N TYR A 132 2.30 -0.38 7.74
CA TYR A 132 2.82 -0.84 9.02
C TYR A 132 3.21 0.32 9.92
N ASP A 133 3.00 0.16 11.23
CA ASP A 133 3.44 1.11 12.23
C ASP A 133 4.98 1.19 12.33
N LEU A 134 5.45 2.14 13.09
CA LEU A 134 6.88 2.44 13.22
C LEU A 134 7.67 1.23 13.74
N GLU A 135 7.17 0.55 14.77
CA GLU A 135 7.83 -0.58 15.41
C GLU A 135 7.89 -1.78 14.48
N ARG A 136 6.80 -2.10 13.80
CA ARG A 136 6.76 -3.16 12.80
C ARG A 136 7.70 -2.84 11.64
N THR A 137 7.76 -1.60 11.22
CA THR A 137 8.66 -1.14 10.15
C THR A 137 10.12 -1.41 10.49
N ILE A 138 10.54 -1.20 11.74
CA ILE A 138 11.89 -1.51 12.19
C ILE A 138 12.15 -3.02 12.30
N CYS A 139 11.14 -3.80 12.72
CA CYS A 139 11.25 -5.27 12.69
C CYS A 139 11.47 -5.78 11.26
N ASP A 140 10.74 -5.23 10.31
CA ASP A 140 10.86 -5.61 8.89
C ASP A 140 12.19 -5.14 8.29
N LEU A 141 12.71 -3.97 8.66
CA LEU A 141 14.07 -3.53 8.33
C LEU A 141 15.11 -4.58 8.74
N VAL A 142 15.05 -5.06 9.99
CA VAL A 142 16.01 -6.04 10.52
C VAL A 142 15.87 -7.41 9.83
N ARG A 143 14.63 -7.84 9.57
CA ARG A 143 14.36 -9.11 8.85
C ARG A 143 14.87 -9.08 7.42
N SER A 144 14.72 -7.94 6.75
CA SER A 144 15.07 -7.77 5.34
C SER A 144 16.48 -7.22 5.13
N ARG A 145 17.34 -7.20 6.16
CA ARG A 145 18.67 -6.60 6.12
C ARG A 145 19.56 -7.08 4.96
N SER A 146 19.37 -8.30 4.50
CA SER A 146 20.15 -8.87 3.37
C SER A 146 19.72 -8.31 2.01
N SER A 147 18.56 -7.69 1.91
CA SER A 147 18.00 -7.09 0.70
C SER A 147 17.98 -5.55 0.72
N ILE A 148 18.54 -4.95 1.77
CA ILE A 148 18.64 -3.50 1.96
C ILE A 148 20.11 -3.12 1.97
N GLU A 149 20.47 -2.03 1.30
CA GLU A 149 21.84 -1.53 1.31
C GLU A 149 22.29 -1.19 2.73
N VAL A 150 23.54 -1.51 3.06
CA VAL A 150 24.09 -1.30 4.43
C VAL A 150 24.01 0.17 4.86
N GLN A 151 24.18 1.09 3.93
CA GLN A 151 24.09 2.52 4.21
C GLN A 151 22.67 2.93 4.58
N ASP A 152 21.67 2.49 3.82
CA ASP A 152 20.26 2.78 4.09
C ASP A 152 19.79 2.11 5.37
N PHE A 153 20.19 0.85 5.62
CA PHE A 153 19.92 0.15 6.87
C PHE A 153 20.43 0.95 8.08
N ASN A 154 21.69 1.38 8.04
CA ASN A 154 22.30 2.14 9.14
C ASN A 154 21.66 3.52 9.32
N ALA A 155 21.31 4.21 8.23
CA ALA A 155 20.65 5.51 8.27
C ALA A 155 19.27 5.41 8.92
N VAL A 156 18.44 4.48 8.46
CA VAL A 156 17.07 4.23 9.00
C VAL A 156 17.13 3.84 10.47
N LEU A 157 18.03 2.93 10.84
CA LEU A 157 18.19 2.49 12.23
C LEU A 157 18.64 3.64 13.14
N LYS A 158 19.59 4.47 12.69
CA LYS A 158 20.06 5.63 13.43
C LYS A 158 18.94 6.68 13.62
N ALA A 159 18.17 6.95 12.57
CA ALA A 159 17.02 7.84 12.63
C ALA A 159 16.00 7.34 13.66
N TYR A 160 15.66 6.04 13.64
CA TYR A 160 14.77 5.45 14.62
C TYR A 160 15.29 5.56 16.05
N VAL A 161 16.56 5.23 16.29
CA VAL A 161 17.15 5.29 17.64
C VAL A 161 17.07 6.70 18.23
N GLY A 162 17.22 7.74 17.40
CA GLY A 162 17.10 9.15 17.80
C GLY A 162 15.67 9.61 18.15
N ARG A 163 14.63 8.87 17.82
CA ARG A 163 13.22 9.26 18.06
C ARG A 163 12.84 9.18 19.54
N LYS A 164 11.92 10.06 19.94
CA LYS A 164 11.36 10.08 21.32
C LYS A 164 9.99 9.39 21.41
N ASP A 165 9.33 9.17 20.29
CA ASP A 165 7.98 8.61 20.18
C ASP A 165 7.95 7.08 19.96
N LYS A 166 9.07 6.40 20.27
CA LYS A 166 9.16 4.94 20.23
C LYS A 166 8.28 4.29 21.29
N ASP A 167 7.59 3.20 20.91
CA ASP A 167 6.87 2.36 21.85
C ASP A 167 7.56 0.97 21.99
N PRO A 168 8.51 0.83 22.94
CA PRO A 168 9.22 -0.44 23.14
C PRO A 168 8.33 -1.58 23.67
N VAL A 169 7.13 -1.30 24.17
CA VAL A 169 6.19 -2.33 24.65
C VAL A 169 5.56 -3.05 23.45
N SER A 170 5.23 -2.34 22.40
CA SER A 170 4.78 -2.91 21.12
C SER A 170 5.78 -3.90 20.52
N TYR A 171 7.07 -3.70 20.78
CA TYR A 171 8.16 -4.56 20.31
C TYR A 171 8.09 -6.00 20.87
N THR A 172 7.65 -6.16 22.10
CA THR A 172 7.58 -7.49 22.74
C THR A 172 6.56 -8.40 22.07
N HIS A 173 5.47 -7.85 21.58
CA HIS A 173 4.44 -8.59 20.85
C HIS A 173 4.90 -9.00 19.44
N LEU A 174 5.75 -8.17 18.80
CA LEU A 174 6.30 -8.44 17.47
C LEU A 174 7.45 -9.46 17.47
N ARG A 175 8.15 -9.61 18.62
CA ARG A 175 9.27 -10.54 18.79
C ARG A 175 8.83 -11.97 19.08
N ALA A 176 7.60 -12.17 19.56
CA ALA A 176 7.06 -13.48 19.93
C ALA A 176 6.64 -14.36 18.73
N HIS A 177 6.78 -13.87 17.52
CA HIS A 177 6.45 -14.52 16.25
C HIS A 177 7.62 -14.46 15.26
#